data_5a1d2ec876e46a3a6485cd57a8b6818d
#
_entry.id   5a1d2ec876e46a3a6485cd57a8b6818d
#
_cell.length_a   1.000
_cell.length_b   1.000
_cell.length_c   1.000
_cell.angle_alpha   90.00
_cell.angle_beta   90.00
_cell.angle_gamma   90.00
#
_symmetry.space_group_name_H-M   'P 1'
#
loop_
_entity.id
_entity.type
_entity.pdbx_description
1 polymer ?
#
loop_
_entity_poly.entity_id
_entity_poly.type
_entity_poly.pdbx_seq_one_letter_code
_entity_poly.pdbx_strand_id
1 'polypeptide(L)'
;MKPLQILAAGSLRDVWPVLVAAFSAEYGITTQTHYGPAGLLRQRIEQGEVGDMFVSANLKHPTSLSRQGLAEDTGHFIDNRLCLTARREDVSAEDDWLSLLQRDDLRLATSTPLYDPSGDYTWQLFENIEQRYPGQGSRIRNKANALVGGPDSLPVPVGRLAAQWLIDEGYAELFIGYASYAPRLRHHQSLLVLNIPPAYNVRAQYGWATLSPSAMPLAAFLHTDEAQRILRRYGFLPPSGSRKPAQGKACL
;
A
#
# COMPACT_ATOMS: atom_id res chain seq x y z
N MET A 1 14.69 -27.19 6.41
CA MET A 1 13.30 -27.02 5.95
C MET A 1 13.33 -26.15 4.70
N LYS A 2 12.39 -26.34 3.76
CA LYS A 2 12.27 -25.49 2.58
C LYS A 2 11.75 -24.09 3.00
N PRO A 3 12.29 -22.98 2.47
CA PRO A 3 11.77 -21.65 2.78
C PRO A 3 10.31 -21.49 2.39
N LEU A 4 9.50 -20.78 3.20
CA LEU A 4 8.14 -20.39 2.82
C LEU A 4 8.17 -19.47 1.60
N GLN A 5 7.39 -19.78 0.59
CA GLN A 5 7.25 -18.97 -0.61
C GLN A 5 6.14 -17.95 -0.41
N ILE A 6 6.49 -16.66 -0.44
CA ILE A 6 5.56 -15.57 -0.15
C ILE A 6 5.41 -14.69 -1.38
N LEU A 7 4.16 -14.41 -1.75
CA LEU A 7 3.78 -13.47 -2.78
C LEU A 7 3.25 -12.20 -2.08
N ALA A 8 3.97 -11.08 -2.12
CA ALA A 8 3.65 -9.88 -1.34
C ALA A 8 3.45 -8.64 -2.20
N ALA A 9 2.49 -7.82 -1.81
CA ALA A 9 2.27 -6.51 -2.43
C ALA A 9 3.54 -5.66 -2.40
N GLY A 10 3.84 -5.00 -3.53
CA GLY A 10 5.04 -4.17 -3.69
C GLY A 10 5.16 -3.06 -2.64
N SER A 11 4.04 -2.57 -2.11
CA SER A 11 4.00 -1.56 -1.04
C SER A 11 4.56 -2.02 0.31
N LEU A 12 4.86 -3.31 0.47
CA LEU A 12 5.47 -3.88 1.68
C LEU A 12 7.00 -4.02 1.57
N ARG A 13 7.61 -3.66 0.44
CA ARG A 13 9.06 -3.91 0.18
C ARG A 13 9.98 -3.36 1.24
N ASP A 14 9.66 -2.23 1.86
CA ASP A 14 10.53 -1.61 2.86
C ASP A 14 10.37 -2.28 4.24
N VAL A 15 9.17 -2.68 4.63
CA VAL A 15 8.88 -3.23 5.95
C VAL A 15 8.95 -4.76 6.00
N TRP A 16 8.59 -5.43 4.93
CA TRP A 16 8.45 -6.89 4.90
C TRP A 16 9.76 -7.65 5.21
N PRO A 17 10.93 -7.24 4.70
CA PRO A 17 12.20 -7.88 5.06
C PRO A 17 12.47 -7.86 6.57
N VAL A 18 12.11 -6.77 7.26
CA VAL A 18 12.28 -6.64 8.72
C VAL A 18 11.29 -7.55 9.46
N LEU A 19 10.04 -7.64 8.99
CA LEU A 19 9.04 -8.55 9.55
C LEU A 19 9.46 -10.01 9.45
N VAL A 20 9.87 -10.45 8.25
CA VAL A 20 10.24 -11.86 8.06
C VAL A 20 11.58 -12.21 8.71
N ALA A 21 12.48 -11.25 8.91
CA ALA A 21 13.68 -11.45 9.70
C ALA A 21 13.34 -11.68 11.18
N ALA A 22 12.46 -10.88 11.77
CA ALA A 22 11.97 -11.07 13.14
C ALA A 22 11.25 -12.42 13.28
N PHE A 23 10.36 -12.74 12.35
CA PHE A 23 9.69 -14.04 12.30
C PHE A 23 10.67 -15.21 12.22
N SER A 24 11.67 -15.14 11.34
CA SER A 24 12.66 -16.20 11.19
C SER A 24 13.52 -16.38 12.45
N ALA A 25 13.83 -15.28 13.14
CA ALA A 25 14.56 -15.32 14.40
C ALA A 25 13.76 -16.00 15.53
N GLU A 26 12.45 -15.77 15.59
CA GLU A 26 11.57 -16.33 16.63
C GLU A 26 11.19 -17.79 16.34
N TYR A 27 10.85 -18.11 15.08
CA TYR A 27 10.27 -19.42 14.71
C TYR A 27 11.26 -20.38 14.06
N GLY A 28 12.46 -19.93 13.68
CA GLY A 28 13.45 -20.74 12.94
C GLY A 28 13.04 -21.09 11.51
N ILE A 29 12.00 -20.42 10.96
CA ILE A 29 11.47 -20.69 9.63
C ILE A 29 12.00 -19.61 8.67
N THR A 30 12.65 -20.03 7.61
CA THR A 30 13.14 -19.12 6.55
C THR A 30 12.05 -18.82 5.52
N THR A 31 12.16 -17.67 4.87
CA THR A 31 11.18 -17.20 3.87
C THR A 31 11.87 -16.74 2.59
N GLN A 32 11.17 -16.85 1.48
CA GLN A 32 11.52 -16.24 0.19
C GLN A 32 10.33 -15.44 -0.31
N THR A 33 10.53 -14.16 -0.61
CA THR A 33 9.42 -13.27 -0.97
C THR A 33 9.56 -12.75 -2.41
N HIS A 34 8.47 -12.87 -3.16
CA HIS A 34 8.28 -12.29 -4.49
C HIS A 34 7.31 -11.11 -4.41
N TYR A 35 7.75 -9.95 -4.90
CA TYR A 35 6.95 -8.73 -4.84
C TYR A 35 6.34 -8.38 -6.19
N GLY A 36 5.11 -7.86 -6.15
CA GLY A 36 4.42 -7.37 -7.33
C GLY A 36 3.15 -6.58 -6.99
N PRO A 37 2.47 -6.02 -8.01
CA PRO A 37 1.10 -5.52 -7.86
C PRO A 37 0.19 -6.65 -7.39
N ALA A 38 -0.60 -6.40 -6.33
CA ALA A 38 -1.33 -7.48 -5.65
C ALA A 38 -2.40 -8.13 -6.56
N GLY A 39 -3.00 -7.38 -7.48
CA GLY A 39 -3.94 -7.92 -8.46
C GLY A 39 -3.26 -8.89 -9.44
N LEU A 40 -2.05 -8.54 -9.93
CA LEU A 40 -1.28 -9.44 -10.80
C LEU A 40 -0.81 -10.69 -10.05
N LEU A 41 -0.37 -10.55 -8.79
CA LEU A 41 0.00 -11.71 -7.96
C LEU A 41 -1.20 -12.66 -7.74
N ARG A 42 -2.38 -12.10 -7.47
CA ARG A 42 -3.61 -12.88 -7.37
C ARG A 42 -3.90 -13.66 -8.66
N GLN A 43 -3.82 -13.00 -9.83
CA GLN A 43 -4.03 -13.65 -11.13
C GLN A 43 -3.04 -14.81 -11.35
N ARG A 44 -1.77 -14.65 -10.98
CA ARG A 44 -0.77 -15.72 -11.05
C ARG A 44 -1.15 -16.91 -10.18
N ILE A 45 -1.64 -16.68 -8.95
CA ILE A 45 -2.14 -17.75 -8.06
C ILE A 45 -3.34 -18.46 -8.70
N GLU A 46 -4.31 -17.70 -9.25
CA GLU A 46 -5.47 -18.24 -9.96
C GLU A 46 -5.07 -19.06 -11.20
N GLN A 47 -3.91 -18.78 -11.79
CA GLN A 47 -3.32 -19.53 -12.91
C GLN A 47 -2.44 -20.70 -12.46
N GLY A 48 -2.38 -21.00 -11.15
CA GLY A 48 -1.67 -22.17 -10.62
C GLY A 48 -0.25 -21.89 -10.11
N GLU A 49 0.16 -20.62 -9.94
CA GLU A 49 1.45 -20.35 -9.29
C GLU A 49 1.43 -20.83 -7.83
N VAL A 50 2.45 -21.58 -7.47
CA VAL A 50 2.59 -22.19 -6.15
C VAL A 50 3.25 -21.20 -5.19
N GLY A 51 2.62 -21.00 -4.04
CA GLY A 51 3.14 -20.23 -2.91
C GLY A 51 2.57 -20.78 -1.60
N ASP A 52 3.11 -20.30 -0.49
CA ASP A 52 2.62 -20.67 0.85
C ASP A 52 1.74 -19.55 1.43
N MET A 53 2.04 -18.29 1.11
CA MET A 53 1.29 -17.13 1.58
C MET A 53 1.19 -16.04 0.52
N PHE A 54 0.02 -15.43 0.43
CA PHE A 54 -0.21 -14.22 -0.33
C PHE A 54 -0.51 -13.05 0.60
N VAL A 55 0.16 -11.90 0.40
CA VAL A 55 -0.03 -10.69 1.22
C VAL A 55 -0.39 -9.53 0.32
N SER A 56 -1.59 -8.99 0.49
CA SER A 56 -2.20 -8.00 -0.38
C SER A 56 -2.36 -6.65 0.32
N ALA A 57 -2.28 -5.58 -0.46
CA ALA A 57 -2.60 -4.23 -0.02
C ALA A 57 -4.13 -3.95 0.04
N ASN A 58 -4.98 -4.95 -0.20
CA ASN A 58 -6.41 -4.89 0.05
C ASN A 58 -6.94 -6.24 0.57
N LEU A 59 -8.16 -6.23 1.13
CA LEU A 59 -8.83 -7.47 1.58
C LEU A 59 -9.56 -8.20 0.45
N LYS A 60 -9.88 -7.53 -0.66
CA LYS A 60 -10.66 -8.09 -1.76
C LYS A 60 -9.94 -9.28 -2.40
N HIS A 61 -8.62 -9.18 -2.60
CA HIS A 61 -7.84 -10.24 -3.24
C HIS A 61 -7.72 -11.51 -2.38
N PRO A 62 -7.33 -11.46 -1.09
CA PRO A 62 -7.35 -12.63 -0.22
C PRO A 62 -8.74 -13.28 -0.14
N THR A 63 -9.79 -12.47 0.05
CA THR A 63 -11.18 -12.95 0.11
C THR A 63 -11.61 -13.63 -1.20
N SER A 64 -11.16 -13.12 -2.36
CA SER A 64 -11.44 -13.74 -3.66
C SER A 64 -10.81 -15.13 -3.76
N LEU A 65 -9.54 -15.28 -3.35
CA LEU A 65 -8.88 -16.59 -3.34
C LEU A 65 -9.56 -17.59 -2.40
N SER A 66 -9.98 -17.15 -1.22
CA SER A 66 -10.73 -18.00 -0.28
C SER A 66 -12.06 -18.49 -0.87
N ARG A 67 -12.83 -17.58 -1.51
CA ARG A 67 -14.09 -17.96 -2.18
C ARG A 67 -13.92 -18.95 -3.31
N GLN A 68 -12.76 -18.99 -3.93
CA GLN A 68 -12.39 -19.91 -4.99
C GLN A 68 -11.80 -21.25 -4.45
N GLY A 69 -11.66 -21.38 -3.13
CA GLY A 69 -11.01 -22.55 -2.52
C GLY A 69 -9.49 -22.61 -2.73
N LEU A 70 -8.88 -21.48 -3.08
CA LEU A 70 -7.42 -21.35 -3.31
C LEU A 70 -6.66 -20.88 -2.07
N ALA A 71 -7.34 -20.61 -0.97
CA ALA A 71 -6.74 -20.22 0.30
C ALA A 71 -7.37 -20.99 1.46
N GLU A 72 -6.53 -21.45 2.40
CA GLU A 72 -6.94 -22.13 3.63
C GLU A 72 -7.59 -21.16 4.61
N ASP A 73 -6.99 -19.99 4.80
CA ASP A 73 -7.46 -18.94 5.69
C ASP A 73 -7.06 -17.56 5.19
N THR A 74 -7.76 -16.53 5.67
CA THR A 74 -7.50 -15.14 5.33
C THR A 74 -7.64 -14.24 6.55
N GLY A 75 -6.87 -13.15 6.58
CA GLY A 75 -6.96 -12.19 7.68
C GLY A 75 -6.57 -10.77 7.30
N HIS A 76 -6.99 -9.83 8.13
CA HIS A 76 -6.64 -8.42 8.09
C HIS A 76 -5.60 -8.14 9.17
N PHE A 77 -4.47 -7.52 8.85
CA PHE A 77 -3.39 -7.34 9.82
C PHE A 77 -2.91 -5.91 10.04
N ILE A 78 -3.07 -5.01 9.06
CA ILE A 78 -2.61 -3.62 9.16
C ILE A 78 -3.36 -2.72 8.17
N ASP A 79 -3.39 -1.42 8.43
CA ASP A 79 -3.96 -0.43 7.54
C ASP A 79 -2.91 0.58 7.05
N ASN A 80 -3.24 1.23 5.93
CA ASN A 80 -2.48 2.33 5.37
C ASN A 80 -3.44 3.46 4.96
N ARG A 81 -2.90 4.53 4.43
CA ARG A 81 -3.63 5.66 3.84
C ARG A 81 -2.85 6.19 2.65
N LEU A 82 -3.43 7.10 1.90
CA LEU A 82 -2.78 7.76 0.77
C LEU A 82 -2.14 9.10 1.21
N CYS A 83 -1.12 9.51 0.46
CA CYS A 83 -0.56 10.86 0.48
C CYS A 83 -0.35 11.35 -0.96
N LEU A 84 -0.25 12.66 -1.11
CA LEU A 84 0.17 13.29 -2.36
C LEU A 84 1.66 13.60 -2.28
N THR A 85 2.43 13.14 -3.27
CA THR A 85 3.82 13.55 -3.48
C THR A 85 3.86 14.51 -4.65
N ALA A 86 4.49 15.65 -4.48
CA ALA A 86 4.63 16.69 -5.50
C ALA A 86 6.09 17.02 -5.74
N ARG A 87 6.43 17.45 -6.97
CA ARG A 87 7.71 18.08 -7.27
C ARG A 87 7.78 19.42 -6.52
N ARG A 88 8.78 19.59 -5.67
CA ARG A 88 8.86 20.71 -4.73
C ARG A 88 8.83 22.08 -5.40
N GLU A 89 9.51 22.22 -6.54
CA GLU A 89 9.60 23.49 -7.27
C GLU A 89 8.27 23.98 -7.85
N ASP A 90 7.29 23.10 -8.01
CA ASP A 90 5.95 23.44 -8.54
C ASP A 90 4.95 23.83 -7.44
N VAL A 91 5.34 23.75 -6.17
CA VAL A 91 4.46 23.99 -5.03
C VAL A 91 4.73 25.35 -4.42
N SER A 92 3.71 26.19 -4.36
CA SER A 92 3.74 27.50 -3.68
C SER A 92 3.32 27.38 -2.20
N ALA A 93 3.49 28.48 -1.45
CA ALA A 93 3.11 28.51 -0.04
C ALA A 93 1.60 28.49 0.19
N GLU A 94 0.82 28.89 -0.83
CA GLU A 94 -0.66 28.89 -0.78
C GLU A 94 -1.26 27.55 -1.20
N ASP A 95 -0.46 26.63 -1.79
CA ASP A 95 -0.96 25.36 -2.28
C ASP A 95 -1.24 24.37 -1.13
N ASP A 96 -2.39 23.75 -1.18
CA ASP A 96 -2.72 22.56 -0.41
C ASP A 96 -2.80 21.31 -1.32
N TRP A 97 -3.05 20.16 -0.71
CA TRP A 97 -3.16 18.89 -1.44
C TRP A 97 -4.25 18.89 -2.52
N LEU A 98 -5.37 19.61 -2.30
CA LEU A 98 -6.50 19.64 -3.21
C LEU A 98 -6.29 20.67 -4.33
N SER A 99 -5.76 21.87 -4.00
CA SER A 99 -5.42 22.87 -5.00
C SER A 99 -4.43 22.32 -6.03
N LEU A 100 -3.39 21.59 -5.58
CA LEU A 100 -2.43 20.93 -6.48
C LEU A 100 -3.12 19.92 -7.40
N LEU A 101 -4.04 19.10 -6.88
CA LEU A 101 -4.79 18.13 -7.71
C LEU A 101 -5.70 18.82 -8.73
N GLN A 102 -6.13 20.05 -8.49
CA GLN A 102 -6.99 20.82 -9.38
C GLN A 102 -6.23 21.57 -10.47
N ARG A 103 -4.91 21.74 -10.35
CA ARG A 103 -4.10 22.44 -11.34
C ARG A 103 -3.95 21.64 -12.62
N ASP A 104 -4.29 22.24 -13.77
CA ASP A 104 -4.25 21.56 -15.09
C ASP A 104 -2.83 21.54 -15.69
N ASP A 105 -1.94 22.41 -15.22
CA ASP A 105 -0.53 22.49 -15.62
C ASP A 105 0.33 21.36 -14.99
N LEU A 106 -0.16 20.66 -13.96
CA LEU A 106 0.54 19.58 -13.30
C LEU A 106 -0.01 18.21 -13.73
N ARG A 107 0.87 17.35 -14.23
CA ARG A 107 0.52 15.96 -14.59
C ARG A 107 0.44 15.12 -13.32
N LEU A 108 -0.69 14.45 -13.15
CA LEU A 108 -0.94 13.54 -12.04
C LEU A 108 -0.73 12.10 -12.47
N ALA A 109 0.22 11.40 -11.84
CA ALA A 109 0.41 9.97 -12.00
C ALA A 109 -0.19 9.17 -10.83
N THR A 110 -0.63 7.95 -11.12
CA THR A 110 -1.22 7.00 -10.17
C THR A 110 -0.77 5.58 -10.48
N SER A 111 -1.06 4.66 -9.57
CA SER A 111 -1.04 3.23 -9.89
C SER A 111 -2.28 2.83 -10.71
N THR A 112 -2.19 1.71 -11.42
CA THR A 112 -3.25 1.19 -12.30
C THR A 112 -4.32 0.47 -11.50
N PRO A 113 -5.58 0.95 -11.51
CA PRO A 113 -6.69 0.26 -10.85
C PRO A 113 -6.89 -1.17 -11.36
N LEU A 114 -7.49 -2.02 -10.54
CA LEU A 114 -7.72 -3.46 -10.73
C LEU A 114 -6.47 -4.32 -10.59
N TYR A 115 -5.28 -3.82 -10.99
CA TYR A 115 -4.02 -4.53 -10.90
C TYR A 115 -3.24 -4.16 -9.63
N ASP A 116 -3.26 -2.90 -9.23
CA ASP A 116 -2.63 -2.40 -8.01
C ASP A 116 -3.67 -1.74 -7.10
N PRO A 117 -3.87 -2.25 -5.87
CA PRO A 117 -4.81 -1.65 -4.91
C PRO A 117 -4.59 -0.15 -4.64
N SER A 118 -3.36 0.37 -4.79
CA SER A 118 -3.09 1.81 -4.71
C SER A 118 -3.90 2.61 -5.73
N GLY A 119 -4.08 2.07 -6.94
CA GLY A 119 -4.92 2.64 -7.98
C GLY A 119 -6.41 2.63 -7.59
N ASP A 120 -6.91 1.49 -7.08
CA ASP A 120 -8.29 1.38 -6.63
C ASP A 120 -8.61 2.38 -5.50
N TYR A 121 -7.71 2.52 -4.52
CA TYR A 121 -7.87 3.49 -3.44
C TYR A 121 -7.75 4.94 -3.92
N THR A 122 -6.94 5.20 -4.94
CA THR A 122 -6.86 6.54 -5.55
C THR A 122 -8.18 6.89 -6.23
N TRP A 123 -8.82 5.95 -6.93
CA TRP A 123 -10.15 6.16 -7.52
C TRP A 123 -11.21 6.40 -6.45
N GLN A 124 -11.17 5.67 -5.35
CA GLN A 124 -12.06 5.90 -4.20
C GLN A 124 -11.82 7.29 -3.56
N LEU A 125 -10.58 7.77 -3.48
CA LEU A 125 -10.27 9.12 -3.06
C LEU A 125 -10.94 10.16 -3.97
N PHE A 126 -10.89 9.97 -5.29
CA PHE A 126 -11.56 10.87 -6.23
C PHE A 126 -13.09 10.87 -6.07
N GLU A 127 -13.68 9.71 -5.78
CA GLU A 127 -15.10 9.59 -5.44
C GLU A 127 -15.43 10.34 -4.12
N ASN A 128 -14.59 10.26 -3.11
CA ASN A 128 -14.76 11.01 -1.86
C ASN A 128 -14.68 12.54 -2.08
N ILE A 129 -13.80 12.99 -3.01
CA ILE A 129 -13.73 14.39 -3.42
C ILE A 129 -15.02 14.79 -4.17
N GLU A 130 -15.48 13.96 -5.11
CA GLU A 130 -16.69 14.19 -5.89
C GLU A 130 -17.93 14.38 -5.03
N GLN A 131 -18.08 13.57 -3.97
CA GLN A 131 -19.20 13.66 -3.03
C GLN A 131 -19.25 14.99 -2.27
N ARG A 132 -18.08 15.62 -2.02
CA ARG A 132 -17.98 16.90 -1.29
C ARG A 132 -17.96 18.11 -2.22
N TYR A 133 -17.37 17.94 -3.38
CA TYR A 133 -17.20 18.98 -4.40
C TYR A 133 -17.59 18.41 -5.77
N PRO A 134 -18.90 18.43 -6.09
CA PRO A 134 -19.41 17.88 -7.35
C PRO A 134 -18.67 18.43 -8.59
N GLY A 135 -18.26 17.54 -9.46
CA GLY A 135 -17.48 17.84 -10.67
C GLY A 135 -15.96 17.85 -10.46
N GLN A 136 -15.46 18.03 -9.24
CA GLN A 136 -14.01 18.13 -9.01
C GLN A 136 -13.33 16.76 -9.00
N GLY A 137 -13.92 15.77 -8.35
CA GLY A 137 -13.37 14.41 -8.32
C GLY A 137 -13.30 13.80 -9.72
N SER A 138 -14.33 13.97 -10.51
CA SER A 138 -14.41 13.54 -11.91
C SER A 138 -13.36 14.23 -12.78
N ARG A 139 -13.16 15.54 -12.60
CA ARG A 139 -12.13 16.32 -13.33
C ARG A 139 -10.72 15.81 -13.01
N ILE A 140 -10.41 15.62 -11.71
CA ILE A 140 -9.10 15.10 -11.26
C ILE A 140 -8.89 13.69 -11.83
N ARG A 141 -9.90 12.82 -11.77
CA ARG A 141 -9.82 11.47 -12.29
C ARG A 141 -9.52 11.45 -13.79
N ASN A 142 -10.16 12.32 -14.58
CA ASN A 142 -10.01 12.35 -16.03
C ASN A 142 -8.61 12.78 -16.48
N LYS A 143 -7.89 13.57 -15.69
CA LYS A 143 -6.50 13.95 -15.98
C LYS A 143 -5.44 12.99 -15.40
N ALA A 144 -5.82 12.08 -14.51
CA ALA A 144 -4.91 11.15 -13.87
C ALA A 144 -4.40 10.08 -14.85
N ASN A 145 -3.09 9.86 -14.85
CA ASN A 145 -2.42 8.88 -15.69
C ASN A 145 -1.97 7.68 -14.86
N ALA A 146 -2.49 6.50 -15.16
CA ALA A 146 -2.10 5.25 -14.51
C ALA A 146 -0.78 4.73 -15.12
N LEU A 147 0.36 5.16 -14.57
CA LEU A 147 1.68 4.91 -15.15
C LEU A 147 2.40 3.68 -14.59
N VAL A 148 2.00 3.18 -13.41
CA VAL A 148 2.67 2.06 -12.74
C VAL A 148 1.67 1.02 -12.22
N GLY A 149 2.15 -0.19 -11.94
CA GLY A 149 1.37 -1.22 -11.25
C GLY A 149 0.42 -2.04 -12.13
N GLY A 150 0.38 -1.81 -13.43
CA GLY A 150 -0.37 -2.61 -14.40
C GLY A 150 0.53 -3.48 -15.29
N PRO A 151 -0.05 -4.34 -16.13
CA PRO A 151 0.71 -5.24 -17.01
C PRO A 151 1.53 -4.48 -18.06
N ASP A 152 0.99 -3.37 -18.57
CA ASP A 152 1.62 -2.53 -19.60
C ASP A 152 2.23 -1.24 -19.03
N SER A 153 2.39 -1.19 -17.70
CA SER A 153 2.90 -0.02 -16.99
C SER A 153 4.41 0.13 -17.13
N LEU A 154 4.89 1.37 -16.90
CA LEU A 154 6.31 1.66 -16.81
C LEU A 154 6.97 0.81 -15.70
N PRO A 155 8.10 0.14 -15.96
CA PRO A 155 8.79 -0.67 -14.96
C PRO A 155 9.55 0.24 -13.99
N VAL A 156 9.08 0.34 -12.75
CA VAL A 156 9.80 1.08 -11.70
C VAL A 156 11.13 0.36 -11.41
N PRO A 157 12.28 1.05 -11.49
CA PRO A 157 13.59 0.44 -11.23
C PRO A 157 13.68 -0.14 -9.81
N VAL A 158 14.41 -1.23 -9.67
CA VAL A 158 14.62 -1.89 -8.39
C VAL A 158 15.24 -0.90 -7.38
N GLY A 159 14.67 -0.84 -6.18
CA GLY A 159 15.12 0.06 -5.12
C GLY A 159 14.60 1.49 -5.20
N ARG A 160 13.94 1.90 -6.30
CA ARG A 160 13.29 3.22 -6.42
C ARG A 160 11.83 3.15 -5.96
N LEU A 161 11.33 4.23 -5.37
CA LEU A 161 9.91 4.44 -5.15
C LEU A 161 9.26 5.01 -6.40
N ALA A 162 8.06 4.54 -6.76
CA ALA A 162 7.36 4.99 -7.96
C ALA A 162 7.18 6.52 -7.99
N ALA A 163 6.73 7.13 -6.88
CA ALA A 163 6.57 8.57 -6.75
C ALA A 163 7.87 9.33 -7.07
N GLN A 164 8.98 8.91 -6.44
CA GLN A 164 10.27 9.54 -6.64
C GLN A 164 10.74 9.37 -8.08
N TRP A 165 10.71 8.14 -8.60
CA TRP A 165 11.21 7.85 -9.93
C TRP A 165 10.41 8.58 -11.02
N LEU A 166 9.08 8.55 -10.96
CA LEU A 166 8.24 9.22 -11.96
C LEU A 166 8.45 10.74 -11.99
N ILE A 167 8.65 11.35 -10.81
CA ILE A 167 8.87 12.80 -10.69
C ILE A 167 10.29 13.17 -11.13
N ASP A 168 11.32 12.44 -10.69
CA ASP A 168 12.71 12.69 -11.05
C ASP A 168 12.95 12.54 -12.56
N GLU A 169 12.29 11.57 -13.22
CA GLU A 169 12.41 11.34 -14.67
C GLU A 169 11.45 12.21 -15.50
N GLY A 170 10.67 13.08 -14.86
CA GLY A 170 9.78 14.02 -15.54
C GLY A 170 8.56 13.39 -16.19
N TYR A 171 8.11 12.21 -15.75
CA TYR A 171 6.86 11.62 -16.21
C TYR A 171 5.63 12.30 -15.62
N ALA A 172 5.74 12.86 -14.42
CA ALA A 172 4.68 13.58 -13.73
C ALA A 172 5.25 14.57 -12.71
N GLU A 173 4.45 15.54 -12.29
CA GLU A 173 4.73 16.49 -11.21
C GLU A 173 4.09 16.03 -9.89
N LEU A 174 3.03 15.23 -9.97
CA LEU A 174 2.24 14.76 -8.84
C LEU A 174 2.09 13.24 -8.89
N PHE A 175 2.14 12.60 -7.70
CA PHE A 175 1.85 11.17 -7.55
C PHE A 175 1.02 10.93 -6.30
N ILE A 176 -0.09 10.18 -6.42
CA ILE A 176 -0.84 9.67 -5.28
C ILE A 176 -0.39 8.24 -4.99
N GLY A 177 0.04 7.99 -3.76
CA GLY A 177 0.48 6.68 -3.30
C GLY A 177 0.38 6.51 -1.80
N TYR A 178 0.93 5.43 -1.27
CA TYR A 178 0.81 5.09 0.14
C TYR A 178 1.62 6.00 1.06
N ALA A 179 0.99 6.46 2.14
CA ALA A 179 1.61 7.32 3.14
C ALA A 179 2.69 6.61 3.99
N SER A 180 2.73 5.28 4.00
CA SER A 180 3.84 4.52 4.62
C SER A 180 5.20 4.85 4.00
N TYR A 181 5.24 5.30 2.74
CA TYR A 181 6.47 5.77 2.09
C TYR A 181 6.82 7.24 2.39
N ALA A 182 5.92 8.00 3.00
CA ALA A 182 6.15 9.42 3.28
C ALA A 182 7.44 9.71 4.06
N PRO A 183 7.84 8.93 5.09
CA PRO A 183 9.12 9.16 5.77
C PRO A 183 10.30 9.12 4.82
N ARG A 184 10.36 8.12 3.94
CA ARG A 184 11.44 7.95 2.94
C ARG A 184 11.39 9.06 1.87
N LEU A 185 10.21 9.39 1.36
CA LEU A 185 10.05 10.42 0.33
C LEU A 185 10.44 11.82 0.83
N ARG A 186 10.18 12.14 2.11
CA ARG A 186 10.53 13.44 2.71
C ARG A 186 12.04 13.69 2.82
N HIS A 187 12.87 12.66 2.74
CA HIS A 187 14.33 12.81 2.69
C HIS A 187 14.85 13.31 1.33
N HIS A 188 14.02 13.27 0.27
CA HIS A 188 14.39 13.79 -1.04
C HIS A 188 14.11 15.29 -1.12
N GLN A 189 15.15 16.08 -1.44
CA GLN A 189 15.04 17.53 -1.50
C GLN A 189 14.13 18.02 -2.62
N SER A 190 14.05 17.27 -3.72
CA SER A 190 13.20 17.57 -4.89
C SER A 190 11.71 17.31 -4.65
N LEU A 191 11.34 16.64 -3.56
CA LEU A 191 9.97 16.21 -3.30
C LEU A 191 9.35 16.92 -2.10
N LEU A 192 8.04 17.14 -2.19
CA LEU A 192 7.17 17.53 -1.09
C LEU A 192 6.07 16.48 -0.90
N VAL A 193 5.87 16.03 0.35
CA VAL A 193 4.81 15.08 0.67
C VAL A 193 3.74 15.77 1.48
N LEU A 194 2.55 15.86 0.89
CA LEU A 194 1.36 16.45 1.52
C LEU A 194 0.44 15.36 2.07
N ASN A 195 -0.05 15.59 3.28
CA ASN A 195 -1.04 14.72 3.87
C ASN A 195 -2.43 15.00 3.29
N ILE A 196 -3.16 13.95 2.95
CA ILE A 196 -4.57 14.05 2.58
C ILE A 196 -5.39 13.94 3.87
N PRO A 197 -6.30 14.89 4.17
CA PRO A 197 -7.07 14.87 5.41
C PRO A 197 -7.92 13.59 5.53
N PRO A 198 -8.09 13.03 6.75
CA PRO A 198 -8.84 11.78 6.97
C PRO A 198 -10.26 11.79 6.43
N ALA A 199 -10.88 12.97 6.35
CA ALA A 199 -12.25 13.13 5.84
C ALA A 199 -12.38 12.81 4.34
N TYR A 200 -11.30 12.87 3.58
CA TYR A 200 -11.24 12.54 2.14
C TYR A 200 -10.49 11.26 1.88
N ASN A 201 -9.52 10.96 2.74
CA ASN A 201 -8.62 9.83 2.56
C ASN A 201 -9.37 8.49 2.64
N VAL A 202 -8.76 7.48 2.07
CA VAL A 202 -9.20 6.10 2.17
C VAL A 202 -8.40 5.35 3.23
N ARG A 203 -8.98 4.31 3.78
CA ARG A 203 -8.29 3.40 4.68
C ARG A 203 -7.98 2.12 3.91
N ALA A 204 -6.73 1.98 3.51
CA ALA A 204 -6.23 0.83 2.77
C ALA A 204 -5.98 -0.32 3.75
N GLN A 205 -6.84 -1.34 3.73
CA GLN A 205 -6.79 -2.49 4.63
C GLN A 205 -5.95 -3.59 4.00
N TYR A 206 -4.83 -3.93 4.62
CA TYR A 206 -3.93 -4.98 4.14
C TYR A 206 -4.33 -6.34 4.71
N GLY A 207 -4.44 -7.32 3.84
CA GLY A 207 -4.80 -8.69 4.20
C GLY A 207 -3.81 -9.71 3.70
N TRP A 208 -3.95 -10.90 4.26
CA TRP A 208 -3.20 -12.08 3.86
C TRP A 208 -4.14 -13.25 3.52
N ALA A 209 -3.64 -14.17 2.73
CA ALA A 209 -4.20 -15.49 2.51
C ALA A 209 -3.11 -16.55 2.71
N THR A 210 -3.33 -17.54 3.54
CA THR A 210 -2.49 -18.74 3.58
C THR A 210 -2.91 -19.67 2.45
N LEU A 211 -1.96 -20.03 1.60
CA LEU A 211 -2.16 -20.94 0.47
C LEU A 211 -1.74 -22.37 0.83
N SER A 212 -1.05 -22.53 1.95
CA SER A 212 -0.70 -23.80 2.56
C SER A 212 -0.73 -23.70 4.10
N PRO A 213 -0.97 -24.80 4.83
CA PRO A 213 -0.94 -24.80 6.31
C PRO A 213 0.41 -24.38 6.90
N SER A 214 1.51 -24.52 6.16
CA SER A 214 2.85 -24.15 6.60
C SER A 214 3.01 -22.64 6.86
N ALA A 215 2.14 -21.80 6.28
CA ALA A 215 2.17 -20.35 6.47
C ALA A 215 1.41 -19.85 7.70
N MET A 216 0.65 -20.71 8.39
CA MET A 216 -0.13 -20.34 9.58
C MET A 216 0.70 -19.65 10.69
N PRO A 217 1.93 -20.11 11.01
CA PRO A 217 2.76 -19.43 11.99
C PRO A 217 3.10 -17.97 11.60
N LEU A 218 3.35 -17.71 10.30
CA LEU A 218 3.60 -16.36 9.82
C LEU A 218 2.33 -15.49 9.88
N ALA A 219 1.18 -16.05 9.53
CA ALA A 219 -0.11 -15.36 9.66
C ALA A 219 -0.38 -14.95 11.12
N ALA A 220 -0.13 -15.84 12.08
CA ALA A 220 -0.25 -15.53 13.51
C ALA A 220 0.77 -14.47 13.95
N PHE A 221 2.03 -14.55 13.50
CA PHE A 221 3.07 -13.59 13.82
C PHE A 221 2.70 -12.16 13.41
N LEU A 222 2.04 -11.95 12.25
CA LEU A 222 1.63 -10.63 11.80
C LEU A 222 0.70 -9.91 12.79
N HIS A 223 0.05 -10.62 13.71
CA HIS A 223 -0.82 -10.07 14.74
C HIS A 223 -0.12 -9.85 16.09
N THR A 224 1.14 -10.25 16.24
CA THR A 224 1.90 -10.05 17.48
C THR A 224 2.21 -8.57 17.71
N ASP A 225 2.44 -8.20 18.98
CA ASP A 225 2.84 -6.83 19.35
C ASP A 225 4.16 -6.41 18.67
N GLU A 226 5.08 -7.36 18.47
CA GLU A 226 6.34 -7.10 17.77
C GLU A 226 6.11 -6.75 16.31
N ALA A 227 5.39 -7.56 15.56
CA ALA A 227 5.06 -7.28 14.17
C ALA A 227 4.31 -5.95 14.02
N GLN A 228 3.33 -5.70 14.90
CA GLN A 228 2.57 -4.46 14.92
C GLN A 228 3.43 -3.23 15.25
N ARG A 229 4.44 -3.38 16.10
CA ARG A 229 5.42 -2.32 16.42
C ARG A 229 6.32 -2.02 15.23
N ILE A 230 6.80 -3.05 14.53
CA ILE A 230 7.58 -2.90 13.30
C ILE A 230 6.75 -2.15 12.26
N LEU A 231 5.54 -2.59 11.96
CA LEU A 231 4.64 -1.96 10.97
C LEU A 231 4.40 -0.48 11.26
N ARG A 232 4.11 -0.11 12.52
CA ARG A 232 3.90 1.29 12.91
C ARG A 232 5.14 2.16 12.70
N ARG A 233 6.34 1.65 12.92
CA ARG A 233 7.60 2.38 12.65
C ARG A 233 7.77 2.73 11.17
N TYR A 234 7.19 1.92 10.28
CA TYR A 234 7.17 2.15 8.83
C TYR A 234 5.96 2.95 8.36
N GLY A 235 5.22 3.61 9.27
CA GLY A 235 4.15 4.54 8.93
C GLY A 235 2.79 3.90 8.65
N PHE A 236 2.63 2.60 8.88
CA PHE A 236 1.34 1.94 8.81
C PHE A 236 0.46 2.27 10.02
N LEU A 237 -0.84 2.07 9.87
CA LEU A 237 -1.85 2.34 10.89
C LEU A 237 -2.33 1.01 11.50
N PRO A 238 -2.71 0.99 12.81
CA PRO A 238 -3.30 -0.20 13.40
C PRO A 238 -4.56 -0.63 12.63
N PRO A 239 -4.88 -1.94 12.61
CA PRO A 239 -6.07 -2.44 11.92
C PRO A 239 -7.34 -1.74 12.42
N SER A 240 -8.23 -1.40 11.48
CA SER A 240 -9.55 -0.87 11.82
C SER A 240 -10.35 -1.93 12.57
N GLY A 241 -10.89 -1.57 13.74
CA GLY A 241 -11.62 -2.50 14.62
C GLY A 241 -10.81 -3.08 15.79
N SER A 242 -9.49 -2.89 15.85
CA SER A 242 -8.73 -3.18 17.06
C SER A 242 -9.09 -2.16 18.15
N ARG A 243 -9.61 -2.65 19.29
CA ARG A 243 -9.84 -1.81 20.48
C ARG A 243 -8.52 -1.16 20.88
N LYS A 244 -8.52 0.18 21.07
CA LYS A 244 -7.42 0.83 21.79
C LYS A 244 -7.18 0.06 23.09
N PRO A 245 -5.92 -0.30 23.44
CA PRO A 245 -5.66 -0.79 24.78
C PRO A 245 -6.21 0.26 25.75
N ALA A 246 -6.99 -0.19 26.73
CA ALA A 246 -7.53 0.65 27.78
C ALA A 246 -6.34 1.39 28.41
N GLN A 247 -6.33 2.72 28.35
CA GLN A 247 -5.37 3.52 29.12
C GLN A 247 -5.58 3.13 30.58
N GLY A 248 -4.59 2.45 31.16
CA GLY A 248 -4.58 2.09 32.55
C GLY A 248 -4.87 3.35 33.37
N LYS A 249 -5.97 3.33 34.13
CA LYS A 249 -6.19 4.29 35.17
C LYS A 249 -4.99 4.21 36.11
N ALA A 250 -4.17 5.26 36.15
CA ALA A 250 -3.22 5.44 37.20
C ALA A 250 -4.05 5.49 38.49
N CYS A 251 -3.90 4.50 39.36
CA CYS A 251 -4.35 4.59 40.75
C CYS A 251 -3.49 5.66 41.43
N LEU A 252 -4.14 6.67 41.95
CA LEU A 252 -3.60 7.58 42.91
C LEU A 252 -3.35 6.85 44.24
#